data_dd6cce19c9a08a24c7fe08481fe5b15d
#
_entry.id   dd6cce19c9a08a24c7fe08481fe5b15d
#
_cell.length_a   1.000
_cell.length_b   1.000
_cell.length_c   1.000
_cell.angle_alpha   90.00
_cell.angle_beta   90.00
_cell.angle_gamma   90.00
#
_symmetry.space_group_name_H-M   'P 1'
#
loop_
_entity.id
_entity.type
_entity.pdbx_description
1 polymer ?
#
loop_
_entity_poly.entity_id
_entity_poly.type
_entity_poly.pdbx_seq_one_letter_code
_entity_poly.pdbx_strand_id
1 'polypeptide(L)'
;MKTKSMLFVGCGDLGARCGALLLESGWQVAGLRREPARLPAGFAGVAGDYTRPGSLDFIAALQPDFVVVTANPSDRSVEGYRRGFTLGAQNLLAGLGGHQPRAVLWVSSTRVYAERDGGWVDEASALAVDDPRALAMVAAERLLLDSSHAACVIRFAGIYGDPKGRLLERIRRGELCPRQPLRYGNRIHRDDCAGFLCHLLERARTGAELAPVYNGV
;
A
#
# COMPACT_ATOMS: atom_id res chain seq x y z
N MET A 1 -8.12 25.80 12.24
CA MET A 1 -7.62 24.39 12.34
C MET A 1 -6.52 24.23 11.32
N LYS A 2 -5.36 23.65 11.67
CA LYS A 2 -4.28 23.37 10.72
C LYS A 2 -4.79 22.40 9.63
N THR A 3 -4.60 22.74 8.37
CA THR A 3 -5.02 21.91 7.24
C THR A 3 -4.21 20.60 7.28
N LYS A 4 -4.87 19.48 7.12
CA LYS A 4 -4.27 18.14 7.18
C LYS A 4 -3.59 17.85 5.86
N SER A 5 -2.33 17.43 5.88
CA SER A 5 -1.55 17.12 4.69
C SER A 5 -1.25 15.62 4.57
N MET A 6 -1.44 15.09 3.36
CA MET A 6 -1.24 13.68 3.02
C MET A 6 -0.32 13.55 1.83
N LEU A 7 0.63 12.63 1.90
CA LEU A 7 1.45 12.21 0.76
C LEU A 7 1.16 10.74 0.40
N PHE A 8 0.72 10.50 -0.83
CA PHE A 8 0.69 9.16 -1.42
C PHE A 8 1.98 8.89 -2.19
N VAL A 9 2.73 7.89 -1.77
CA VAL A 9 3.93 7.39 -2.47
C VAL A 9 3.52 6.22 -3.36
N GLY A 10 3.82 6.31 -4.66
CA GLY A 10 3.35 5.35 -5.65
C GLY A 10 1.86 5.51 -5.96
N CYS A 11 1.37 6.75 -6.08
CA CYS A 11 -0.04 7.10 -6.23
C CYS A 11 -0.66 6.53 -7.51
N GLY A 12 -1.05 5.26 -7.46
CA GLY A 12 -1.80 4.53 -8.50
C GLY A 12 -3.32 4.62 -8.29
N ASP A 13 -4.08 3.59 -8.75
CA ASP A 13 -5.54 3.55 -8.63
C ASP A 13 -6.01 3.67 -7.16
N LEU A 14 -5.42 2.89 -6.26
CA LEU A 14 -5.81 2.90 -4.85
C LEU A 14 -5.51 4.24 -4.16
N GLY A 15 -4.31 4.78 -4.37
CA GLY A 15 -3.92 6.09 -3.83
C GLY A 15 -4.79 7.22 -4.38
N ALA A 16 -5.13 7.17 -5.67
CA ALA A 16 -6.01 8.16 -6.29
C ALA A 16 -7.43 8.13 -5.72
N ARG A 17 -8.00 6.93 -5.48
CA ARG A 17 -9.33 6.76 -4.86
C ARG A 17 -9.37 7.26 -3.42
N CYS A 18 -8.44 6.80 -2.61
CA CYS A 18 -8.34 7.25 -1.22
C CYS A 18 -8.12 8.77 -1.14
N GLY A 19 -7.21 9.31 -1.96
CA GLY A 19 -6.93 10.74 -1.99
C GLY A 19 -8.12 11.59 -2.45
N ALA A 20 -8.96 11.09 -3.38
CA ALA A 20 -10.20 11.78 -3.78
C ALA A 20 -11.16 11.91 -2.59
N LEU A 21 -11.39 10.83 -1.82
CA LEU A 21 -12.22 10.86 -0.61
C LEU A 21 -11.67 11.82 0.46
N LEU A 22 -10.35 11.90 0.58
CA LEU A 22 -9.70 12.82 1.52
C LEU A 22 -9.83 14.27 1.06
N LEU A 23 -9.72 14.57 -0.23
CA LEU A 23 -9.95 15.93 -0.78
C LEU A 23 -11.37 16.41 -0.48
N GLU A 24 -12.39 15.55 -0.68
CA GLU A 24 -13.78 15.85 -0.33
C GLU A 24 -13.95 16.15 1.17
N SER A 25 -13.09 15.55 2.01
CA SER A 25 -13.04 15.77 3.45
C SER A 25 -12.12 16.95 3.86
N GLY A 26 -11.67 17.76 2.89
CA GLY A 26 -10.89 18.99 3.13
C GLY A 26 -9.40 18.76 3.46
N TRP A 27 -8.84 17.61 3.06
CA TRP A 27 -7.40 17.35 3.20
C TRP A 27 -6.62 17.96 2.04
N GLN A 28 -5.37 18.33 2.28
CA GLN A 28 -4.39 18.61 1.24
C GLN A 28 -3.73 17.30 0.83
N VAL A 29 -3.84 16.93 -0.43
CA VAL A 29 -3.36 15.64 -0.94
C VAL A 29 -2.26 15.86 -1.97
N ALA A 30 -1.08 15.31 -1.68
CA ALA A 30 0.02 15.20 -2.63
C ALA A 30 0.16 13.74 -3.11
N GLY A 31 0.52 13.56 -4.38
CA GLY A 31 0.73 12.25 -4.95
C GLY A 31 2.04 12.15 -5.72
N LEU A 32 2.91 11.21 -5.33
CA LEU A 32 4.12 10.89 -6.06
C LEU A 32 3.87 9.76 -7.04
N ARG A 33 4.17 10.01 -8.31
CA ARG A 33 4.21 8.99 -9.37
C ARG A 33 5.10 9.44 -10.53
N ARG A 34 5.48 8.51 -11.39
CA ARG A 34 6.34 8.79 -12.56
C ARG A 34 5.74 9.78 -13.53
N GLU A 35 4.41 9.78 -13.67
CA GLU A 35 3.65 10.66 -14.56
C GLU A 35 2.58 11.41 -13.74
N PRO A 36 2.92 12.55 -13.10
CA PRO A 36 1.98 13.28 -12.24
C PRO A 36 0.74 13.80 -12.96
N ALA A 37 0.83 14.05 -14.25
CA ALA A 37 -0.33 14.47 -15.07
C ALA A 37 -1.51 13.47 -15.07
N ARG A 38 -1.27 12.23 -14.62
CA ARG A 38 -2.34 11.22 -14.47
C ARG A 38 -3.00 11.24 -13.09
N LEU A 39 -2.61 12.15 -12.21
CA LEU A 39 -3.29 12.31 -10.94
C LEU A 39 -4.64 12.98 -11.14
N PRO A 40 -5.64 12.67 -10.30
CA PRO A 40 -6.91 13.38 -10.33
C PRO A 40 -6.72 14.88 -10.04
N ALA A 41 -7.70 15.70 -10.48
CA ALA A 41 -7.72 17.12 -10.15
C ALA A 41 -7.71 17.31 -8.61
N GLY A 42 -7.04 18.37 -8.16
CA GLY A 42 -6.91 18.70 -6.75
C GLY A 42 -5.69 18.07 -6.04
N PHE A 43 -5.00 17.11 -6.67
CA PHE A 43 -3.75 16.57 -6.12
C PHE A 43 -2.56 17.49 -6.44
N ALA A 44 -1.70 17.72 -5.46
CA ALA A 44 -0.37 18.27 -5.68
C ALA A 44 0.53 17.16 -6.26
N GLY A 45 0.85 17.24 -7.57
CA GLY A 45 1.61 16.20 -8.26
C GLY A 45 3.11 16.32 -8.01
N VAL A 46 3.75 15.22 -7.60
CA VAL A 46 5.21 15.09 -7.49
C VAL A 46 5.70 14.02 -8.48
N ALA A 47 6.62 14.41 -9.36
CA ALA A 47 7.25 13.48 -10.29
C ALA A 47 8.35 12.69 -9.55
N GLY A 48 8.29 11.36 -9.61
CA GLY A 48 9.33 10.53 -9.00
C GLY A 48 9.05 9.03 -9.11
N ASP A 49 10.10 8.27 -8.83
CA ASP A 49 10.05 6.81 -8.77
C ASP A 49 10.62 6.38 -7.41
N TYR A 50 9.74 6.02 -6.49
CA TYR A 50 10.09 5.65 -5.12
C TYR A 50 11.03 4.43 -5.03
N THR A 51 11.22 3.69 -6.13
CA THR A 51 12.18 2.58 -6.17
C THR A 51 13.63 3.04 -6.42
N ARG A 52 13.83 4.34 -6.67
CA ARG A 52 15.16 4.93 -6.90
C ARG A 52 15.66 5.61 -5.63
N PRO A 53 16.92 5.37 -5.22
CA PRO A 53 17.53 6.09 -4.10
C PRO A 53 17.48 7.62 -4.32
N GLY A 54 17.25 8.38 -3.25
CA GLY A 54 17.20 9.84 -3.26
C GLY A 54 15.90 10.44 -3.83
N SER A 55 15.06 9.65 -4.50
CA SER A 55 13.82 10.17 -5.12
C SER A 55 12.76 10.62 -4.12
N LEU A 56 12.93 10.32 -2.84
CA LEU A 56 12.02 10.67 -1.75
C LEU A 56 12.60 11.71 -0.78
N ASP A 57 13.79 12.27 -1.04
CA ASP A 57 14.46 13.24 -0.15
C ASP A 57 13.62 14.51 0.08
N PHE A 58 12.73 14.84 -0.85
CA PHE A 58 11.79 15.95 -0.72
C PHE A 58 10.79 15.79 0.45
N ILE A 59 10.57 14.58 0.97
CA ILE A 59 9.58 14.32 2.03
C ILE A 59 9.95 15.08 3.32
N ALA A 60 11.24 15.11 3.65
CA ALA A 60 11.73 15.83 4.81
C ALA A 60 11.44 17.34 4.74
N ALA A 61 11.44 17.94 3.54
CA ALA A 61 11.08 19.34 3.33
C ALA A 61 9.56 19.55 3.21
N LEU A 62 8.83 18.59 2.62
CA LEU A 62 7.36 18.65 2.48
C LEU A 62 6.64 18.52 3.83
N GLN A 63 7.20 17.72 4.74
CA GLN A 63 6.68 17.45 6.09
C GLN A 63 5.19 17.06 6.11
N PRO A 64 4.75 16.04 5.38
CA PRO A 64 3.35 15.61 5.38
C PRO A 64 2.94 15.10 6.75
N ASP A 65 1.73 15.45 7.22
CA ASP A 65 1.19 14.92 8.48
C ASP A 65 1.00 13.39 8.42
N PHE A 66 0.70 12.85 7.21
CA PHE A 66 0.46 11.43 6.98
C PHE A 66 1.11 10.98 5.67
N VAL A 67 1.58 9.73 5.64
CA VAL A 67 2.12 9.11 4.43
C VAL A 67 1.42 7.78 4.19
N VAL A 68 0.97 7.55 2.96
CA VAL A 68 0.46 6.25 2.50
C VAL A 68 1.30 5.76 1.34
N VAL A 69 1.84 4.57 1.45
CA VAL A 69 2.60 3.93 0.37
C VAL A 69 1.77 2.83 -0.25
N THR A 70 1.37 3.03 -1.50
CA THR A 70 0.70 1.99 -2.28
C THR A 70 1.74 1.24 -3.13
N ALA A 71 2.61 0.49 -2.43
CA ALA A 71 3.69 -0.25 -3.05
C ALA A 71 3.18 -1.27 -4.06
N ASN A 72 3.85 -1.34 -5.20
CA ASN A 72 3.52 -2.30 -6.25
C ASN A 72 4.81 -2.74 -6.96
N PRO A 73 5.00 -4.03 -7.25
CA PRO A 73 6.18 -4.47 -7.97
C PRO A 73 6.18 -3.88 -9.38
N SER A 74 7.36 -3.52 -9.89
CA SER A 74 7.51 -3.00 -11.26
C SER A 74 7.15 -4.05 -12.31
N ASP A 75 7.37 -5.31 -11.98
CA ASP A 75 7.06 -6.50 -12.76
C ASP A 75 6.89 -7.70 -11.81
N ARG A 76 6.59 -8.90 -12.36
CA ARG A 76 6.34 -10.11 -11.58
C ARG A 76 7.58 -10.93 -11.22
N SER A 77 8.78 -10.45 -11.58
CA SER A 77 10.02 -11.09 -11.18
C SER A 77 10.28 -10.92 -9.67
N VAL A 78 11.18 -11.73 -9.13
CA VAL A 78 11.65 -11.57 -7.74
C VAL A 78 12.31 -10.19 -7.58
N GLU A 79 13.08 -9.76 -8.57
CA GLU A 79 13.75 -8.46 -8.54
C GLU A 79 12.75 -7.29 -8.61
N GLY A 80 11.65 -7.42 -9.39
CA GLY A 80 10.57 -6.44 -9.41
C GLY A 80 9.91 -6.28 -8.04
N TYR A 81 9.72 -7.39 -7.32
CA TYR A 81 9.22 -7.36 -5.94
C TYR A 81 10.24 -6.74 -4.97
N ARG A 82 11.51 -7.12 -5.07
CA ARG A 82 12.57 -6.52 -4.24
C ARG A 82 12.64 -5.01 -4.42
N ARG A 83 12.61 -4.52 -5.66
CA ARG A 83 12.61 -3.08 -5.95
C ARG A 83 11.36 -2.39 -5.42
N GLY A 84 10.18 -2.93 -5.71
CA GLY A 84 8.91 -2.29 -5.35
C GLY A 84 8.62 -2.30 -3.85
N PHE A 85 9.08 -3.32 -3.13
CA PHE A 85 8.82 -3.45 -1.70
C PHE A 85 10.06 -3.16 -0.85
N THR A 86 11.09 -3.99 -0.89
CA THR A 86 12.24 -3.86 0.02
C THR A 86 12.99 -2.53 -0.20
N LEU A 87 13.40 -2.25 -1.44
CA LEU A 87 14.09 -0.98 -1.75
C LEU A 87 13.14 0.22 -1.59
N GLY A 88 11.87 0.06 -1.96
CA GLY A 88 10.87 1.11 -1.74
C GLY A 88 10.72 1.50 -0.27
N ALA A 89 10.71 0.52 0.65
CA ALA A 89 10.68 0.79 2.09
C ALA A 89 11.97 1.46 2.59
N GLN A 90 13.13 0.99 2.13
CA GLN A 90 14.42 1.62 2.46
C GLN A 90 14.47 3.07 2.00
N ASN A 91 14.06 3.35 0.76
CA ASN A 91 14.04 4.71 0.21
C ASN A 91 13.03 5.60 0.96
N LEU A 92 11.86 5.04 1.36
CA LEU A 92 10.89 5.78 2.17
C LEU A 92 11.50 6.22 3.50
N LEU A 93 12.11 5.27 4.24
CA LEU A 93 12.72 5.57 5.54
C LEU A 93 13.86 6.58 5.40
N ALA A 94 14.69 6.46 4.36
CA ALA A 94 15.72 7.44 4.06
C ALA A 94 15.13 8.83 3.75
N GLY A 95 14.07 8.91 2.94
CA GLY A 95 13.42 10.16 2.57
C GLY A 95 12.66 10.82 3.73
N LEU A 96 12.13 10.05 4.68
CA LEU A 96 11.55 10.57 5.91
C LEU A 96 12.63 11.23 6.79
N GLY A 97 13.83 10.66 6.83
CA GLY A 97 14.92 11.17 7.66
C GLY A 97 14.47 11.36 9.12
N GLY A 98 14.58 12.59 9.63
CA GLY A 98 14.11 12.96 10.96
C GLY A 98 12.65 13.39 11.04
N HIS A 99 11.93 13.45 9.92
CA HIS A 99 10.51 13.81 9.91
C HIS A 99 9.66 12.69 10.48
N GLN A 100 8.76 13.00 11.40
CA GLN A 100 7.87 12.06 12.08
C GLN A 100 6.41 12.32 11.68
N PRO A 101 5.90 11.69 10.60
CA PRO A 101 4.48 11.74 10.29
C PRO A 101 3.66 11.13 11.43
N ARG A 102 2.44 11.56 11.60
CA ARG A 102 1.50 11.01 12.60
C ARG A 102 1.15 9.55 12.34
N ALA A 103 1.19 9.13 11.07
CA ALA A 103 1.16 7.73 10.68
C ALA A 103 1.78 7.53 9.29
N VAL A 104 2.42 6.37 9.12
CA VAL A 104 2.91 5.85 7.84
C VAL A 104 2.14 4.55 7.57
N LEU A 105 1.23 4.56 6.59
CA LEU A 105 0.48 3.38 6.18
C LEU A 105 1.18 2.71 4.99
N TRP A 106 1.54 1.45 5.15
CA TRP A 106 2.17 0.66 4.09
C TRP A 106 1.22 -0.41 3.57
N VAL A 107 0.83 -0.29 2.31
CA VAL A 107 -0.01 -1.29 1.65
C VAL A 107 0.84 -2.50 1.26
N SER A 108 0.49 -3.65 1.83
CA SER A 108 1.06 -4.97 1.59
C SER A 108 -0.02 -5.92 1.05
N SER A 109 0.19 -7.22 1.13
CA SER A 109 -0.77 -8.22 0.66
C SER A 109 -0.77 -9.46 1.54
N THR A 110 -1.91 -10.13 1.64
CA THR A 110 -2.04 -11.46 2.27
C THR A 110 -1.15 -12.54 1.64
N ARG A 111 -0.46 -12.24 0.52
CA ARG A 111 0.57 -13.09 -0.06
C ARG A 111 1.70 -13.42 0.91
N VAL A 112 1.94 -12.56 1.90
CA VAL A 112 3.02 -12.74 2.89
C VAL A 112 2.82 -13.94 3.81
N TYR A 113 1.61 -14.46 3.94
CA TYR A 113 1.34 -15.61 4.80
C TYR A 113 1.91 -16.91 4.25
N ALA A 114 2.33 -17.80 5.16
CA ALA A 114 2.82 -19.14 4.81
C ALA A 114 1.69 -20.09 4.38
N GLU A 115 0.47 -19.89 4.91
CA GLU A 115 -0.69 -20.73 4.65
C GLU A 115 -1.03 -20.82 3.15
N ARG A 116 -1.20 -22.03 2.62
CA ARG A 116 -1.49 -22.34 1.19
C ARG A 116 -2.63 -23.32 0.99
N ASP A 117 -3.08 -23.98 2.05
CA ASP A 117 -4.03 -25.11 1.98
C ASP A 117 -5.47 -24.69 2.30
N GLY A 118 -5.71 -23.39 2.53
CA GLY A 118 -7.01 -22.80 2.76
C GLY A 118 -7.40 -22.72 4.25
N GLY A 119 -6.42 -22.82 5.14
CA GLY A 119 -6.58 -22.55 6.55
C GLY A 119 -6.84 -21.06 6.82
N TRP A 120 -7.51 -20.77 7.93
CA TRP A 120 -7.69 -19.41 8.40
C TRP A 120 -6.38 -18.80 8.89
N VAL A 121 -6.20 -17.52 8.58
CA VAL A 121 -5.04 -16.73 9.04
C VAL A 121 -5.52 -15.43 9.66
N ASP A 122 -4.73 -14.95 10.62
CA ASP A 122 -4.84 -13.63 11.24
C ASP A 122 -3.51 -12.88 11.11
N GLU A 123 -3.43 -11.68 11.67
CA GLU A 123 -2.25 -10.82 11.60
C GLU A 123 -1.00 -11.42 12.28
N ALA A 124 -1.19 -12.33 13.24
CA ALA A 124 -0.13 -13.02 13.97
C ALA A 124 0.32 -14.33 13.29
N SER A 125 -0.39 -14.79 12.26
CA SER A 125 -0.11 -16.05 11.57
C SER A 125 1.27 -16.06 10.90
N ALA A 126 1.85 -17.25 10.76
CA ALA A 126 3.18 -17.45 10.21
C ALA A 126 3.33 -16.86 8.80
N LEU A 127 4.46 -16.18 8.59
CA LEU A 127 4.81 -15.59 7.30
C LEU A 127 5.62 -16.57 6.44
N ALA A 128 5.48 -16.44 5.12
CA ALA A 128 6.17 -17.26 4.14
C ALA A 128 7.70 -17.15 4.29
N VAL A 129 8.39 -18.27 4.17
CA VAL A 129 9.86 -18.38 4.29
C VAL A 129 10.51 -18.91 3.01
N ASP A 130 9.72 -19.37 2.04
CA ASP A 130 10.15 -20.10 0.84
C ASP A 130 9.75 -19.43 -0.49
N ASP A 131 8.85 -18.43 -0.46
CA ASP A 131 8.51 -17.62 -1.66
C ASP A 131 9.37 -16.35 -1.70
N PRO A 132 10.35 -16.22 -2.61
CA PRO A 132 11.22 -15.04 -2.67
C PRO A 132 10.48 -13.72 -2.88
N ARG A 133 9.29 -13.74 -3.50
CA ARG A 133 8.46 -12.54 -3.67
C ARG A 133 7.77 -12.15 -2.36
N ALA A 134 7.25 -13.14 -1.63
CA ALA A 134 6.70 -12.91 -0.29
C ALA A 134 7.79 -12.42 0.67
N LEU A 135 9.00 -13.01 0.61
CA LEU A 135 10.14 -12.57 1.43
C LEU A 135 10.51 -11.11 1.19
N ALA A 136 10.47 -10.62 -0.06
CA ALA A 136 10.72 -9.21 -0.36
C ALA A 136 9.67 -8.27 0.27
N MET A 137 8.42 -8.72 0.35
CA MET A 137 7.34 -7.98 1.02
C MET A 137 7.49 -8.02 2.53
N VAL A 138 7.77 -9.19 3.11
CA VAL A 138 8.02 -9.37 4.56
C VAL A 138 9.21 -8.52 5.01
N ALA A 139 10.27 -8.45 4.20
CA ALA A 139 11.42 -7.59 4.50
C ALA A 139 11.03 -6.11 4.56
N ALA A 140 10.17 -5.64 3.64
CA ALA A 140 9.67 -4.27 3.67
C ALA A 140 8.79 -3.99 4.90
N GLU A 141 7.89 -4.92 5.25
CA GLU A 141 7.05 -4.81 6.44
C GLU A 141 7.91 -4.67 7.72
N ARG A 142 8.92 -5.54 7.86
CA ARG A 142 9.84 -5.51 9.01
C ARG A 142 10.61 -4.20 9.09
N LEU A 143 11.19 -3.73 7.98
CA LEU A 143 11.90 -2.45 7.95
C LEU A 143 11.06 -1.30 8.50
N LEU A 144 9.77 -1.27 8.18
CA LEU A 144 8.86 -0.23 8.62
C LEU A 144 8.44 -0.41 10.08
N LEU A 145 8.07 -1.62 10.48
CA LEU A 145 7.62 -1.92 11.84
C LEU A 145 8.74 -1.81 12.87
N ASP A 146 9.99 -2.10 12.47
CA ASP A 146 11.19 -1.97 13.32
C ASP A 146 11.74 -0.53 13.34
N SER A 147 11.17 0.38 12.53
CA SER A 147 11.60 1.78 12.49
C SER A 147 11.04 2.59 13.67
N SER A 148 11.59 3.81 13.87
CA SER A 148 11.09 4.74 14.88
C SER A 148 9.81 5.49 14.47
N HIS A 149 9.28 5.24 13.26
CA HIS A 149 8.08 5.90 12.75
C HIS A 149 6.80 5.19 13.23
N ALA A 150 5.71 5.92 13.35
CA ALA A 150 4.37 5.37 13.62
C ALA A 150 3.85 4.62 12.36
N ALA A 151 4.44 3.46 12.09
CA ALA A 151 4.15 2.65 10.91
C ALA A 151 3.04 1.62 11.17
N CYS A 152 2.19 1.43 10.16
CA CYS A 152 1.12 0.45 10.15
C CYS A 152 1.09 -0.24 8.79
N VAL A 153 1.09 -1.56 8.78
CA VAL A 153 1.05 -2.40 7.58
C VAL A 153 -0.38 -2.87 7.32
N ILE A 154 -0.84 -2.74 6.08
CA ILE A 154 -2.15 -3.22 5.67
C ILE A 154 -1.98 -4.32 4.62
N ARG A 155 -2.31 -5.56 4.98
CA ARG A 155 -2.24 -6.74 4.12
C ARG A 155 -3.57 -6.94 3.41
N PHE A 156 -3.72 -6.33 2.24
CA PHE A 156 -4.93 -6.53 1.45
C PHE A 156 -4.95 -7.91 0.79
N ALA A 157 -6.15 -8.50 0.75
CA ALA A 157 -6.49 -9.64 -0.07
C ALA A 157 -6.39 -9.32 -1.57
N GLY A 158 -6.78 -10.23 -2.44
CA GLY A 158 -6.77 -9.98 -3.88
C GLY A 158 -7.72 -8.84 -4.26
N ILE A 159 -7.18 -7.65 -4.54
CA ILE A 159 -7.97 -6.48 -4.90
C ILE A 159 -8.65 -6.69 -6.26
N TYR A 160 -9.95 -6.40 -6.34
CA TYR A 160 -10.75 -6.45 -7.56
C TYR A 160 -11.57 -5.17 -7.76
N GLY A 161 -12.33 -5.09 -8.86
CA GLY A 161 -13.20 -3.95 -9.21
C GLY A 161 -12.69 -3.12 -10.38
N ASP A 162 -11.46 -3.35 -10.87
CA ASP A 162 -11.00 -2.71 -12.11
C ASP A 162 -11.75 -3.31 -13.33
N PRO A 163 -12.47 -2.48 -14.12
CA PRO A 163 -13.15 -2.94 -15.34
C PRO A 163 -12.24 -3.60 -16.39
N LYS A 164 -10.95 -3.24 -16.36
CA LYS A 164 -9.87 -3.82 -17.20
C LYS A 164 -9.03 -4.83 -16.41
N GLY A 165 -9.48 -5.20 -15.21
CA GLY A 165 -8.76 -6.09 -14.31
C GLY A 165 -8.75 -7.54 -14.80
N ARG A 166 -7.66 -8.24 -14.52
CA ARG A 166 -7.43 -9.63 -14.96
C ARG A 166 -8.53 -10.61 -14.53
N LEU A 167 -9.17 -10.40 -13.38
CA LEU A 167 -10.24 -11.28 -12.92
C LEU A 167 -11.42 -11.20 -13.89
N LEU A 168 -11.88 -10.01 -14.22
CA LEU A 168 -12.99 -9.80 -15.15
C LEU A 168 -12.61 -10.24 -16.58
N GLU A 169 -11.38 -10.01 -17.01
CA GLU A 169 -10.89 -10.47 -18.31
C GLU A 169 -10.93 -12.01 -18.41
N ARG A 170 -10.50 -12.73 -17.38
CA ARG A 170 -10.58 -14.20 -17.33
C ARG A 170 -12.02 -14.68 -17.38
N ILE A 171 -12.91 -14.06 -16.62
CA ILE A 171 -14.35 -14.39 -16.63
C ILE A 171 -14.95 -14.15 -18.04
N ARG A 172 -14.63 -13.02 -18.68
CA ARG A 172 -15.10 -12.72 -20.05
C ARG A 172 -14.61 -13.72 -21.10
N ARG A 173 -13.42 -14.30 -20.88
CA ARG A 173 -12.87 -15.36 -21.74
C ARG A 173 -13.45 -16.74 -21.44
N GLY A 174 -14.35 -16.86 -20.47
CA GLY A 174 -14.92 -18.14 -20.06
C GLY A 174 -13.92 -19.06 -19.38
N GLU A 175 -12.81 -18.52 -18.81
CA GLU A 175 -11.83 -19.34 -18.10
C GLU A 175 -12.46 -19.96 -16.86
N LEU A 176 -12.56 -21.30 -16.86
CA LEU A 176 -13.08 -22.03 -15.73
C LEU A 176 -12.02 -22.16 -14.63
N CYS A 177 -12.47 -22.07 -13.38
CA CYS A 177 -11.64 -22.43 -12.25
C CYS A 177 -11.63 -23.96 -12.12
N PRO A 178 -10.46 -24.62 -12.11
CA PRO A 178 -10.40 -26.06 -11.93
C PRO A 178 -10.97 -26.45 -10.56
N ARG A 179 -11.73 -27.55 -10.50
CA ARG A 179 -12.29 -28.05 -9.24
C ARG A 179 -11.23 -28.59 -8.27
N GLN A 180 -10.08 -28.99 -8.81
CA GLN A 180 -8.94 -29.51 -8.06
C GLN A 180 -7.63 -28.92 -8.62
N PRO A 181 -6.65 -28.56 -7.76
CA PRO A 181 -6.78 -28.44 -6.30
C PRO A 181 -7.78 -27.33 -5.93
N LEU A 182 -8.44 -27.48 -4.77
CA LEU A 182 -9.37 -26.46 -4.28
C LEU A 182 -8.62 -25.13 -4.06
N ARG A 183 -9.19 -24.04 -4.59
CA ARG A 183 -8.60 -22.70 -4.48
C ARG A 183 -9.58 -21.74 -3.81
N TYR A 184 -9.25 -21.30 -2.63
CA TYR A 184 -10.02 -20.31 -1.91
C TYR A 184 -9.79 -18.92 -2.50
N GLY A 185 -10.88 -18.18 -2.74
CA GLY A 185 -10.84 -16.81 -3.23
C GLY A 185 -10.99 -15.83 -2.07
N ASN A 186 -9.88 -15.24 -1.65
CA ASN A 186 -9.93 -14.13 -0.71
C ASN A 186 -9.82 -12.81 -1.49
N ARG A 187 -10.81 -11.94 -1.40
CA ARG A 187 -10.96 -10.75 -2.24
C ARG A 187 -11.53 -9.57 -1.48
N ILE A 188 -11.06 -8.38 -1.85
CA ILE A 188 -11.59 -7.09 -1.39
C ILE A 188 -11.80 -6.16 -2.59
N HIS A 189 -12.90 -5.37 -2.59
CA HIS A 189 -13.12 -4.40 -3.64
C HIS A 189 -12.19 -3.18 -3.46
N ARG A 190 -11.72 -2.60 -4.57
CA ARG A 190 -10.78 -1.46 -4.53
C ARG A 190 -11.35 -0.22 -3.82
N ASP A 191 -12.67 -0.01 -3.86
CA ASP A 191 -13.30 1.10 -3.14
C ASP A 191 -13.32 0.83 -1.63
N ASP A 192 -13.49 -0.43 -1.21
CA ASP A 192 -13.39 -0.83 0.19
C ASP A 192 -11.95 -0.69 0.70
N CYS A 193 -10.95 -1.02 -0.13
CA CYS A 193 -9.54 -0.74 0.20
C CYS A 193 -9.30 0.76 0.45
N ALA A 194 -9.84 1.62 -0.42
CA ALA A 194 -9.71 3.07 -0.26
C ALA A 194 -10.42 3.56 1.01
N GLY A 195 -11.65 3.10 1.26
CA GLY A 195 -12.41 3.41 2.47
C GLY A 195 -11.69 2.95 3.74
N PHE A 196 -11.09 1.75 3.70
CA PHE A 196 -10.31 1.20 4.82
C PHE A 196 -9.10 2.10 5.15
N LEU A 197 -8.34 2.53 4.14
CA LEU A 197 -7.23 3.47 4.34
C LEU A 197 -7.70 4.80 4.92
N CYS A 198 -8.79 5.38 4.38
CA CYS A 198 -9.38 6.60 4.91
C CYS A 198 -9.80 6.45 6.37
N HIS A 199 -10.39 5.29 6.74
CA HIS A 199 -10.79 5.01 8.12
C HIS A 199 -9.59 4.98 9.06
N LEU A 200 -8.50 4.30 8.70
CA LEU A 200 -7.28 4.25 9.51
C LEU A 200 -6.64 5.65 9.66
N LEU A 201 -6.59 6.42 8.57
CA LEU A 201 -6.09 7.80 8.61
C LEU A 201 -6.91 8.70 9.55
N GLU A 202 -8.24 8.56 9.51
CA GLU A 202 -9.11 9.31 10.41
C GLU A 202 -8.94 8.89 11.88
N ARG A 203 -8.76 7.60 12.15
CA ARG A 203 -8.39 7.12 13.49
C ARG A 203 -7.08 7.72 13.98
N ALA A 204 -6.02 7.63 13.16
CA ALA A 204 -4.73 8.22 13.50
C ALA A 204 -4.82 9.74 13.69
N ARG A 205 -5.65 10.43 12.88
CA ARG A 205 -5.91 11.86 13.01
C ARG A 205 -6.54 12.22 14.35
N THR A 206 -7.44 11.40 14.85
CA THR A 206 -8.10 11.64 16.15
C THR A 206 -7.24 11.21 17.34
N GLY A 207 -6.02 10.71 17.11
CA GLY A 207 -5.09 10.30 18.15
C GLY A 207 -5.29 8.84 18.61
N ALA A 208 -6.11 8.06 17.89
CA ALA A 208 -6.22 6.63 18.17
C ALA A 208 -4.92 5.92 17.75
N GLU A 209 -4.42 5.06 18.59
CA GLU A 209 -3.31 4.16 18.28
C GLU A 209 -3.76 3.12 17.24
N LEU A 210 -2.96 2.95 16.21
CA LEU A 210 -3.18 1.90 15.21
C LEU A 210 -2.45 0.64 15.61
N ALA A 211 -3.05 -0.53 15.34
CA ALA A 211 -2.32 -1.79 15.43
C ALA A 211 -1.18 -1.80 14.39
N PRO A 212 -0.08 -2.51 14.65
CA PRO A 212 1.05 -2.58 13.72
C PRO A 212 0.67 -3.21 12.38
N VAL A 213 -0.28 -4.14 12.36
CA VAL A 213 -0.74 -4.85 11.16
C VAL A 213 -2.26 -4.96 11.14
N TYR A 214 -2.85 -4.85 9.96
CA TYR A 214 -4.26 -5.15 9.69
C TYR A 214 -4.40 -6.02 8.44
N ASN A 215 -5.33 -6.95 8.45
CA ASN A 215 -5.81 -7.64 7.26
C ASN A 215 -7.01 -6.90 6.67
N GLY A 216 -6.94 -6.60 5.39
CA GLY A 216 -8.05 -6.05 4.60
C GLY A 216 -8.62 -7.15 3.69
N VAL A 217 -9.73 -7.74 4.08
CA VAL A 217 -10.38 -8.89 3.40
C VAL A 217 -11.86 -8.64 3.19
#